data_bcbbc85aed4579757865f3ed17e67a38
#
_entry.id   bcbbc85aed4579757865f3ed17e67a38
#
_cell.length_a   1.000
_cell.length_b   1.000
_cell.length_c   1.000
_cell.angle_alpha   90.00
_cell.angle_beta   90.00
_cell.angle_gamma   90.00
#
_symmetry.space_group_name_H-M   'P 1'
#
loop_
_entity.id
_entity.type
_entity.pdbx_description
1 polymer ?
#
loop_
_entity_poly.entity_id
_entity_poly.type
_entity_poly.pdbx_seq_one_letter_code
_entity_poly.pdbx_strand_id
1 'polypeptide(L)'
;MSEDRRIIEKYAALSPYQASTPIKEVLADPLIKDFARFLFPDDWYAPERYTLASVDHLLPFHSHLRLETTLAVIEKVRELRRLKAEVYYPLGKRVGLFYFPSSTANPFSVISAGGGFSYVGSIHESLPHALVLSELGYPTFALQYRSGGARMAVEDLALALATIFEDPARFGLENLHYTLWGGSAGARMAAYLGSYGTESFGQKACPRADAVIMEYTGHTDYSAHDPATFAVVGKQDGIASWRTMARRLERLRALQIPTEFHAYERLGHGFGLGIGTSAEGWIMDAIRFVEKNVGKF
;
A
#
# COMPACT_ATOMS: atom_id res chain seq x y z
N MET A 1 -1.60 -10.90 -20.25
CA MET A 1 -0.99 -9.71 -19.60
C MET A 1 -2.08 -9.09 -18.74
N SER A 2 -1.87 -9.03 -17.44
CA SER A 2 -2.80 -8.45 -16.47
C SER A 2 -2.94 -6.94 -16.64
N GLU A 3 -4.02 -6.35 -16.11
CA GLU A 3 -4.27 -4.92 -16.23
C GLU A 3 -3.27 -4.08 -15.43
N ASP A 4 -2.93 -4.51 -14.20
CA ASP A 4 -1.91 -3.90 -13.37
C ASP A 4 -0.55 -3.84 -14.09
N ARG A 5 -0.15 -4.93 -14.75
CA ARG A 5 1.07 -4.95 -15.57
C ARG A 5 1.03 -3.96 -16.72
N ARG A 6 -0.10 -3.83 -17.44
CA ARG A 6 -0.25 -2.84 -18.52
C ARG A 6 -0.09 -1.41 -18.01
N ILE A 7 -0.68 -1.12 -16.86
CA ILE A 7 -0.56 0.20 -16.20
C ILE A 7 0.90 0.48 -15.86
N ILE A 8 1.59 -0.46 -15.22
CA ILE A 8 3.00 -0.30 -14.84
C ILE A 8 3.88 -0.10 -16.08
N GLU A 9 3.75 -0.93 -17.12
CA GLU A 9 4.56 -0.81 -18.34
C GLU A 9 4.29 0.51 -19.09
N LYS A 10 3.04 1.00 -19.11
CA LYS A 10 2.68 2.31 -19.65
C LYS A 10 3.49 3.44 -19.01
N TYR A 11 3.50 3.52 -17.68
CA TYR A 11 4.20 4.59 -16.97
C TYR A 11 5.72 4.42 -16.99
N ALA A 12 6.22 3.20 -16.91
CA ALA A 12 7.65 2.92 -17.01
C ALA A 12 8.24 3.38 -18.35
N ALA A 13 7.50 3.20 -19.45
CA ALA A 13 7.93 3.62 -20.79
C ALA A 13 8.04 5.15 -20.95
N LEU A 14 7.37 5.93 -20.09
CA LEU A 14 7.40 7.40 -20.11
C LEU A 14 8.49 7.97 -19.18
N SER A 15 9.14 7.13 -18.37
CA SER A 15 10.14 7.58 -17.40
C SER A 15 11.39 8.12 -18.10
N PRO A 16 11.92 9.28 -17.68
CA PRO A 16 13.21 9.77 -18.15
C PRO A 16 14.40 9.05 -17.50
N TYR A 17 14.13 8.22 -16.51
CA TYR A 17 15.14 7.49 -15.75
C TYR A 17 15.31 6.06 -16.29
N GLN A 18 16.46 5.48 -15.98
CA GLN A 18 16.85 4.14 -16.42
C GLN A 18 17.56 3.38 -15.28
N ALA A 19 17.89 2.12 -15.53
CA ALA A 19 18.54 1.23 -14.55
C ALA A 19 19.79 1.84 -13.88
N SER A 20 20.64 2.48 -14.65
CA SER A 20 21.90 3.10 -14.18
C SER A 20 21.72 4.46 -13.51
N THR A 21 20.51 5.03 -13.51
CA THR A 21 20.26 6.32 -12.88
C THR A 21 20.52 6.26 -11.39
N PRO A 22 21.41 7.08 -10.82
CA PRO A 22 21.62 7.17 -9.39
C PRO A 22 20.37 7.67 -8.68
N ILE A 23 20.00 7.06 -7.55
CA ILE A 23 18.83 7.51 -6.77
C ILE A 23 18.97 8.98 -6.36
N LYS A 24 20.19 9.48 -6.11
CA LYS A 24 20.44 10.90 -5.82
C LYS A 24 19.89 11.86 -6.88
N GLU A 25 19.82 11.45 -8.14
CA GLU A 25 19.24 12.28 -9.21
C GLU A 25 17.72 12.36 -9.08
N VAL A 26 17.08 11.26 -8.70
CA VAL A 26 15.64 11.23 -8.40
C VAL A 26 15.34 12.10 -7.17
N LEU A 27 16.17 12.02 -6.12
CA LEU A 27 16.03 12.84 -4.92
C LEU A 27 16.20 14.33 -5.19
N ALA A 28 16.97 14.69 -6.21
CA ALA A 28 17.22 16.08 -6.64
C ALA A 28 16.25 16.59 -7.71
N ASP A 29 15.34 15.76 -8.22
CA ASP A 29 14.39 16.14 -9.27
C ASP A 29 13.53 17.32 -8.83
N PRO A 30 13.57 18.46 -9.56
CA PRO A 30 12.84 19.69 -9.18
C PRO A 30 11.33 19.50 -8.99
N LEU A 31 10.71 18.51 -9.65
CA LEU A 31 9.29 18.24 -9.55
C LEU A 31 8.89 17.57 -8.23
N ILE A 32 9.79 16.77 -7.63
CA ILE A 32 9.43 15.86 -6.52
C ILE A 32 10.38 15.94 -5.33
N LYS A 33 11.44 16.75 -5.37
CA LYS A 33 12.51 16.81 -4.36
C LYS A 33 12.02 17.10 -2.93
N ASP A 34 10.86 17.70 -2.79
CA ASP A 34 10.25 18.04 -1.49
C ASP A 34 9.78 16.78 -0.72
N PHE A 35 9.47 15.70 -1.43
CA PHE A 35 9.05 14.42 -0.83
C PHE A 35 9.79 13.18 -1.38
N ALA A 36 10.65 13.33 -2.37
CA ALA A 36 11.31 12.20 -3.05
C ALA A 36 12.03 11.23 -2.10
N ARG A 37 12.55 11.74 -0.97
CA ARG A 37 13.18 10.92 0.06
C ARG A 37 12.25 9.81 0.61
N PHE A 38 10.94 10.04 0.64
CA PHE A 38 9.94 9.10 1.15
C PHE A 38 9.50 8.05 0.12
N LEU A 39 9.98 8.14 -1.11
CA LEU A 39 9.81 7.06 -2.09
C LEU A 39 10.64 5.83 -1.72
N PHE A 40 11.82 6.03 -1.14
CA PHE A 40 12.80 4.99 -0.80
C PHE A 40 12.97 4.85 0.70
N PRO A 41 13.29 3.62 1.21
CA PRO A 41 13.68 3.45 2.60
C PRO A 41 14.97 4.24 2.89
N ASP A 42 14.95 5.09 3.91
CA ASP A 42 16.10 5.88 4.35
C ASP A 42 16.45 5.68 5.83
N ASP A 43 15.83 4.69 6.47
CA ASP A 43 15.99 4.43 7.90
C ASP A 43 17.35 3.80 8.26
N TRP A 44 17.85 2.93 7.38
CA TRP A 44 19.10 2.16 7.60
C TRP A 44 20.15 2.41 6.55
N TYR A 45 19.77 2.90 5.39
CA TYR A 45 20.63 3.06 4.23
C TYR A 45 20.64 4.51 3.77
N ALA A 46 21.68 4.87 3.08
CA ALA A 46 21.79 6.13 2.35
C ALA A 46 21.38 5.85 0.89
N PRO A 47 20.09 5.98 0.53
CA PRO A 47 19.60 5.59 -0.80
C PRO A 47 20.32 6.28 -1.95
N GLU A 48 20.86 7.49 -1.71
CA GLU A 48 21.65 8.24 -2.68
C GLU A 48 22.93 7.53 -3.16
N ARG A 49 23.36 6.47 -2.47
CA ARG A 49 24.54 5.65 -2.85
C ARG A 49 24.23 4.56 -3.87
N TYR A 50 22.96 4.36 -4.19
CA TYR A 50 22.48 3.30 -5.05
C TYR A 50 21.99 3.84 -6.39
N THR A 51 21.78 2.93 -7.35
CA THR A 51 21.09 3.20 -8.61
C THR A 51 19.69 2.59 -8.57
N LEU A 52 18.85 2.93 -9.54
CA LEU A 52 17.51 2.35 -9.64
C LEU A 52 17.54 0.83 -9.89
N ALA A 53 18.60 0.31 -10.51
CA ALA A 53 18.80 -1.14 -10.68
C ALA A 53 19.08 -1.89 -9.36
N SER A 54 19.49 -1.18 -8.32
CA SER A 54 19.89 -1.78 -7.03
C SER A 54 18.99 -1.38 -5.86
N VAL A 55 17.74 -0.99 -6.15
CA VAL A 55 16.71 -0.66 -5.14
C VAL A 55 16.41 -1.85 -4.22
N ASP A 56 16.56 -3.08 -4.70
CA ASP A 56 16.41 -4.30 -3.93
C ASP A 56 17.32 -4.36 -2.69
N HIS A 57 18.51 -3.78 -2.75
CA HIS A 57 19.40 -3.68 -1.58
C HIS A 57 18.83 -2.83 -0.44
N LEU A 58 17.87 -1.95 -0.73
CA LEU A 58 17.17 -1.15 0.27
C LEU A 58 15.96 -1.88 0.88
N LEU A 59 15.59 -3.04 0.36
CA LEU A 59 14.33 -3.74 0.63
C LEU A 59 14.56 -5.22 1.02
N PRO A 60 15.31 -5.51 2.10
CA PRO A 60 15.76 -6.88 2.41
C PRO A 60 14.64 -7.89 2.71
N PHE A 61 13.43 -7.42 3.02
CA PHE A 61 12.25 -8.29 3.26
C PHE A 61 11.34 -8.43 2.04
N HIS A 62 11.73 -7.88 0.88
CA HIS A 62 10.92 -7.91 -0.34
C HIS A 62 11.55 -8.77 -1.41
N SER A 63 10.74 -9.25 -2.33
CA SER A 63 11.15 -10.08 -3.45
C SER A 63 10.43 -9.67 -4.74
N HIS A 64 10.92 -10.18 -5.87
CA HIS A 64 10.32 -9.91 -7.18
C HIS A 64 10.22 -8.41 -7.53
N LEU A 65 11.16 -7.60 -7.03
CA LEU A 65 11.26 -6.20 -7.39
C LEU A 65 11.54 -6.09 -8.90
N ARG A 66 10.83 -5.16 -9.52
CA ARG A 66 10.96 -4.89 -10.95
C ARG A 66 11.34 -3.43 -11.16
N LEU A 67 12.35 -3.21 -12.00
CA LEU A 67 12.76 -1.85 -12.37
C LEU A 67 11.59 -1.06 -12.97
N GLU A 68 10.80 -1.70 -13.83
CA GLU A 68 9.63 -1.07 -14.46
C GLU A 68 8.64 -0.54 -13.43
N THR A 69 8.43 -1.27 -12.33
CA THR A 69 7.55 -0.81 -11.24
C THR A 69 8.11 0.44 -10.56
N THR A 70 9.41 0.45 -10.27
CA THR A 70 10.09 1.63 -9.71
C THR A 70 10.00 2.84 -10.63
N LEU A 71 10.29 2.65 -11.93
CA LEU A 71 10.21 3.71 -12.94
C LEU A 71 8.78 4.25 -13.09
N ALA A 72 7.79 3.37 -13.09
CA ALA A 72 6.37 3.73 -13.20
C ALA A 72 5.91 4.60 -12.02
N VAL A 73 6.27 4.24 -10.79
CA VAL A 73 5.95 5.03 -9.59
C VAL A 73 6.57 6.42 -9.68
N ILE A 74 7.86 6.51 -9.99
CA ILE A 74 8.56 7.80 -10.10
C ILE A 74 7.89 8.66 -11.18
N GLU A 75 7.58 8.08 -12.34
CA GLU A 75 6.95 8.84 -13.43
C GLU A 75 5.52 9.27 -13.08
N LYS A 76 4.74 8.43 -12.40
CA LYS A 76 3.38 8.82 -11.96
C LYS A 76 3.40 10.02 -11.02
N VAL A 77 4.27 10.04 -10.02
CA VAL A 77 4.35 11.20 -9.10
C VAL A 77 4.86 12.45 -9.81
N ARG A 78 5.76 12.31 -10.80
CA ARG A 78 6.20 13.41 -11.65
C ARG A 78 5.08 13.94 -12.55
N GLU A 79 4.29 13.04 -13.15
CA GLU A 79 3.11 13.41 -13.96
C GLU A 79 2.13 14.24 -13.13
N LEU A 80 1.77 13.76 -11.94
CA LEU A 80 0.86 14.48 -11.04
C LEU A 80 1.39 15.87 -10.70
N ARG A 81 2.68 16.02 -10.45
CA ARG A 81 3.32 17.32 -10.19
C ARG A 81 3.34 18.24 -11.41
N ARG A 82 3.54 17.69 -12.63
CA ARG A 82 3.39 18.49 -13.87
C ARG A 82 1.97 19.01 -14.04
N LEU A 83 0.98 18.25 -13.61
CA LEU A 83 -0.44 18.65 -13.58
C LEU A 83 -0.79 19.56 -12.39
N LYS A 84 0.21 19.99 -11.59
CA LYS A 84 0.07 20.84 -10.40
C LYS A 84 -0.77 20.21 -9.29
N ALA A 85 -0.91 18.90 -9.27
CA ALA A 85 -1.53 18.19 -8.16
C ALA A 85 -0.62 18.22 -6.92
N GLU A 86 -1.23 18.35 -5.74
CA GLU A 86 -0.54 18.09 -4.49
C GLU A 86 -0.47 16.56 -4.31
N VAL A 87 0.75 16.02 -4.26
CA VAL A 87 1.00 14.57 -4.23
C VAL A 87 1.33 14.08 -2.83
N TYR A 88 1.92 14.92 -1.99
CA TYR A 88 2.35 14.55 -0.65
C TYR A 88 1.85 15.54 0.39
N TYR A 89 1.17 15.02 1.40
CA TYR A 89 0.57 15.77 2.50
C TYR A 89 1.29 15.41 3.81
N PRO A 90 2.18 16.27 4.34
CA PRO A 90 2.85 16.00 5.59
C PRO A 90 1.88 16.07 6.76
N LEU A 91 1.89 15.03 7.61
CA LEU A 91 1.08 14.93 8.83
C LEU A 91 1.93 15.10 10.10
N GLY A 92 3.24 15.05 9.95
CA GLY A 92 4.20 15.20 11.05
C GLY A 92 5.61 14.88 10.61
N LYS A 93 6.52 14.80 11.57
CA LYS A 93 7.91 14.43 11.28
C LYS A 93 7.94 12.96 10.81
N ARG A 94 8.32 12.74 9.54
CA ARG A 94 8.37 11.41 8.88
C ARG A 94 7.01 10.70 8.75
N VAL A 95 5.90 11.43 8.88
CA VAL A 95 4.55 10.91 8.66
C VAL A 95 3.88 11.76 7.59
N GLY A 96 3.24 11.11 6.62
CA GLY A 96 2.52 11.80 5.58
C GLY A 96 1.78 10.87 4.64
N LEU A 97 0.99 11.44 3.78
CA LEU A 97 0.19 10.74 2.80
C LEU A 97 0.63 11.11 1.39
N PHE A 98 1.00 10.14 0.60
CA PHE A 98 0.97 10.27 -0.86
C PHE A 98 -0.48 10.11 -1.32
N TYR A 99 -0.94 10.98 -2.20
CA TYR A 99 -2.27 10.92 -2.76
C TYR A 99 -2.24 10.75 -4.27
N PHE A 100 -2.93 9.74 -4.73
CA PHE A 100 -3.14 9.41 -6.15
C PHE A 100 -4.63 9.63 -6.45
N PRO A 101 -4.98 10.79 -7.01
CA PRO A 101 -6.37 11.12 -7.29
C PRO A 101 -6.96 10.25 -8.39
N SER A 102 -8.27 10.11 -8.39
CA SER A 102 -9.04 9.50 -9.46
C SER A 102 -10.22 10.38 -9.84
N SER A 103 -10.73 10.22 -11.05
CA SER A 103 -11.88 10.95 -11.58
C SER A 103 -13.23 10.33 -11.21
N THR A 104 -13.26 9.20 -10.52
CA THR A 104 -14.49 8.49 -10.18
C THR A 104 -14.88 8.65 -8.71
N ALA A 105 -16.18 8.51 -8.40
CA ALA A 105 -16.71 8.53 -7.04
C ALA A 105 -16.64 7.15 -6.34
N ASN A 106 -15.66 6.33 -6.69
CA ASN A 106 -15.44 5.04 -6.03
C ASN A 106 -14.92 5.23 -4.59
N PRO A 107 -15.04 4.19 -3.73
CA PRO A 107 -14.42 4.22 -2.41
C PRO A 107 -12.94 4.53 -2.49
N PHE A 108 -12.43 5.25 -1.52
CA PHE A 108 -10.98 5.48 -1.47
C PHE A 108 -10.24 4.32 -0.76
N SER A 109 -8.96 4.21 -1.02
CA SER A 109 -8.10 3.22 -0.38
C SER A 109 -6.99 3.90 0.40
N VAL A 110 -6.59 3.34 1.55
CA VAL A 110 -5.40 3.75 2.30
C VAL A 110 -4.47 2.54 2.41
N ILE A 111 -3.26 2.68 1.89
CA ILE A 111 -2.30 1.59 1.78
C ILE A 111 -1.07 1.84 2.65
N SER A 112 -0.68 0.84 3.43
CA SER A 112 0.55 0.83 4.23
C SER A 112 1.52 -0.21 3.69
N ALA A 113 2.74 0.20 3.35
CA ALA A 113 3.78 -0.74 2.93
C ALA A 113 4.33 -1.55 4.11
N GLY A 114 4.94 -2.69 3.82
CA GLY A 114 5.72 -3.47 4.79
C GLY A 114 7.12 -2.93 5.03
N GLY A 115 7.94 -3.76 5.66
CA GLY A 115 9.32 -3.45 6.06
C GLY A 115 9.61 -3.82 7.51
N GLY A 116 8.78 -4.69 8.13
CA GLY A 116 8.99 -5.21 9.48
C GLY A 116 8.97 -4.14 10.57
N PHE A 117 8.36 -2.98 10.33
CA PHE A 117 8.44 -1.77 11.17
C PHE A 117 9.87 -1.24 11.34
N SER A 118 10.82 -1.68 10.55
CA SER A 118 12.20 -1.23 10.55
C SER A 118 12.46 -0.19 9.48
N TYR A 119 11.71 -0.25 8.40
CA TYR A 119 11.67 0.73 7.30
C TYR A 119 10.29 0.71 6.64
N VAL A 120 10.04 1.61 5.69
CA VAL A 120 8.81 1.65 4.90
C VAL A 120 9.13 1.34 3.44
N GLY A 121 8.63 0.21 2.93
CA GLY A 121 8.89 -0.28 1.57
C GLY A 121 8.02 0.36 0.49
N SER A 122 7.76 1.67 0.57
CA SER A 122 6.77 2.38 -0.25
C SER A 122 6.94 2.17 -1.74
N ILE A 123 8.19 2.18 -2.25
CA ILE A 123 8.49 2.09 -3.68
C ILE A 123 8.08 0.74 -4.31
N HIS A 124 7.93 -0.30 -3.50
CA HIS A 124 7.60 -1.65 -3.95
C HIS A 124 6.18 -2.09 -3.58
N GLU A 125 5.64 -1.64 -2.47
CA GLU A 125 4.32 -2.09 -1.97
C GLU A 125 3.23 -1.01 -2.07
N SER A 126 3.27 0.06 -1.31
CA SER A 126 2.13 1.00 -1.27
C SER A 126 2.01 1.87 -2.52
N LEU A 127 3.09 2.43 -3.04
CA LEU A 127 3.04 3.36 -4.18
C LEU A 127 2.66 2.67 -5.50
N PRO A 128 3.17 1.47 -5.84
CA PRO A 128 2.72 0.76 -7.03
C PRO A 128 1.24 0.38 -6.97
N HIS A 129 0.75 -0.04 -5.82
CA HIS A 129 -0.67 -0.34 -5.62
C HIS A 129 -1.52 0.91 -5.76
N ALA A 130 -1.09 2.05 -5.17
CA ALA A 130 -1.78 3.32 -5.31
C ALA A 130 -1.84 3.80 -6.76
N LEU A 131 -0.77 3.62 -7.53
CA LEU A 131 -0.75 3.91 -8.96
C LEU A 131 -1.81 3.07 -9.67
N VAL A 132 -1.79 1.74 -9.49
CA VAL A 132 -2.71 0.82 -10.17
C VAL A 132 -4.15 1.13 -9.79
N LEU A 133 -4.46 1.26 -8.49
CA LEU A 133 -5.81 1.54 -8.03
C LEU A 133 -6.34 2.87 -8.54
N SER A 134 -5.52 3.93 -8.56
CA SER A 134 -5.95 5.24 -9.08
C SER A 134 -6.24 5.22 -10.58
N GLU A 135 -5.47 4.49 -11.37
CA GLU A 135 -5.72 4.32 -12.81
C GLU A 135 -6.99 3.48 -13.07
N LEU A 136 -7.37 2.62 -12.12
CA LEU A 136 -8.60 1.84 -12.16
C LEU A 136 -9.81 2.59 -11.57
N GLY A 137 -9.63 3.84 -11.16
CA GLY A 137 -10.73 4.70 -10.73
C GLY A 137 -10.91 4.83 -9.23
N TYR A 138 -10.01 4.27 -8.39
CA TYR A 138 -10.10 4.33 -6.94
C TYR A 138 -9.13 5.39 -6.37
N PRO A 139 -9.62 6.51 -5.80
CA PRO A 139 -8.76 7.47 -5.12
C PRO A 139 -7.94 6.75 -4.04
N THR A 140 -6.62 6.91 -4.04
CA THR A 140 -5.78 6.09 -3.19
C THR A 140 -4.71 6.90 -2.46
N PHE A 141 -4.58 6.65 -1.16
CA PHE A 141 -3.54 7.19 -0.31
C PHE A 141 -2.51 6.11 0.03
N ALA A 142 -1.23 6.43 -0.09
CA ALA A 142 -0.15 5.59 0.40
C ALA A 142 0.50 6.28 1.61
N LEU A 143 0.53 5.56 2.75
CA LEU A 143 1.00 6.10 4.01
C LEU A 143 2.52 5.98 4.13
N GLN A 144 3.19 7.09 4.35
CA GLN A 144 4.50 7.14 4.95
C GLN A 144 4.32 7.24 6.47
N TYR A 145 4.82 6.23 7.20
CA TYR A 145 4.67 6.13 8.66
C TYR A 145 6.03 6.03 9.35
N ARG A 146 6.06 6.22 10.67
CA ARG A 146 7.28 6.08 11.47
C ARG A 146 7.64 4.60 11.67
N SER A 147 8.86 4.25 11.35
CA SER A 147 9.47 2.96 11.73
C SER A 147 9.76 2.91 13.24
N GLY A 148 9.97 1.70 13.79
CA GLY A 148 10.32 1.49 15.20
C GLY A 148 9.30 0.76 16.06
N GLY A 149 8.09 0.47 15.56
CA GLY A 149 7.13 -0.34 16.30
C GLY A 149 5.71 -0.35 15.75
N ALA A 150 5.03 -1.48 15.92
CA ALA A 150 3.69 -1.68 15.37
C ALA A 150 2.67 -0.66 15.91
N ARG A 151 2.69 -0.37 17.24
CA ARG A 151 1.74 0.56 17.85
C ARG A 151 1.84 1.94 17.26
N MET A 152 3.05 2.48 17.18
CA MET A 152 3.32 3.81 16.62
C MET A 152 2.89 3.90 15.15
N ALA A 153 3.17 2.86 14.36
CA ALA A 153 2.77 2.81 12.96
C ALA A 153 1.24 2.79 12.78
N VAL A 154 0.50 2.06 13.63
CA VAL A 154 -0.99 2.07 13.60
C VAL A 154 -1.55 3.40 14.08
N GLU A 155 -0.91 4.08 15.05
CA GLU A 155 -1.27 5.44 15.46
C GLU A 155 -1.11 6.44 14.30
N ASP A 156 -0.06 6.28 13.47
CA ASP A 156 0.14 7.10 12.26
C ASP A 156 -0.94 6.81 11.20
N LEU A 157 -1.35 5.55 11.03
CA LEU A 157 -2.46 5.19 10.14
C LEU A 157 -3.80 5.76 10.64
N ALA A 158 -4.04 5.73 11.94
CA ALA A 158 -5.22 6.34 12.55
C ALA A 158 -5.24 7.87 12.36
N LEU A 159 -4.07 8.54 12.53
CA LEU A 159 -3.92 9.97 12.26
C LEU A 159 -4.21 10.29 10.78
N ALA A 160 -3.72 9.47 9.86
CA ALA A 160 -3.96 9.64 8.44
C ALA A 160 -5.46 9.60 8.12
N LEU A 161 -6.20 8.62 8.64
CA LEU A 161 -7.66 8.54 8.47
C LEU A 161 -8.38 9.73 9.12
N ALA A 162 -8.03 10.09 10.34
CA ALA A 162 -8.62 11.25 11.01
C ALA A 162 -8.45 12.53 10.18
N THR A 163 -7.27 12.72 9.56
CA THR A 163 -7.00 13.86 8.67
C THR A 163 -7.84 13.82 7.40
N ILE A 164 -7.99 12.65 6.77
CA ILE A 164 -8.83 12.50 5.55
C ILE A 164 -10.30 12.81 5.89
N PHE A 165 -10.81 12.27 6.99
CA PHE A 165 -12.20 12.47 7.40
C PHE A 165 -12.48 13.87 7.98
N GLU A 166 -11.47 14.61 8.40
CA GLU A 166 -11.61 16.00 8.85
C GLU A 166 -11.93 16.95 7.69
N ASP A 167 -11.32 16.75 6.53
CA ASP A 167 -11.56 17.54 5.33
C ASP A 167 -11.48 16.67 4.05
N PRO A 168 -12.48 15.83 3.79
CA PRO A 168 -12.50 14.99 2.59
C PRO A 168 -12.60 15.79 1.29
N ALA A 169 -13.18 16.99 1.33
CA ALA A 169 -13.30 17.86 0.16
C ALA A 169 -11.93 18.34 -0.34
N ARG A 170 -10.95 18.49 0.54
CA ARG A 170 -9.55 18.80 0.18
C ARG A 170 -8.98 17.79 -0.82
N PHE A 171 -9.41 16.54 -0.72
CA PHE A 171 -8.97 15.44 -1.58
C PHE A 171 -9.95 15.15 -2.73
N GLY A 172 -11.02 15.92 -2.85
CA GLY A 172 -12.07 15.71 -3.84
C GLY A 172 -12.86 14.39 -3.64
N LEU A 173 -12.91 13.89 -2.40
CA LEU A 173 -13.64 12.67 -2.09
C LEU A 173 -15.14 12.95 -1.97
N GLU A 174 -15.93 12.34 -2.84
CA GLU A 174 -17.40 12.37 -2.80
C GLU A 174 -17.94 11.16 -2.04
N ASN A 175 -17.29 10.02 -2.18
CA ASN A 175 -17.62 8.77 -1.50
C ASN A 175 -16.69 8.58 -0.30
N LEU A 176 -17.26 8.44 0.89
CA LEU A 176 -16.52 8.26 2.15
C LEU A 176 -16.42 6.81 2.61
N HIS A 177 -16.88 5.85 1.81
CA HIS A 177 -16.54 4.46 1.98
C HIS A 177 -15.05 4.24 1.67
N TYR A 178 -14.41 3.35 2.41
CA TYR A 178 -12.97 3.15 2.20
C TYR A 178 -12.51 1.74 2.56
N THR A 179 -11.33 1.41 2.03
CA THR A 179 -10.66 0.15 2.29
C THR A 179 -9.25 0.38 2.83
N LEU A 180 -8.80 -0.54 3.69
CA LEU A 180 -7.44 -0.55 4.22
C LEU A 180 -6.65 -1.66 3.55
N TRP A 181 -5.48 -1.31 3.03
CA TRP A 181 -4.60 -2.24 2.33
C TRP A 181 -3.23 -2.28 2.99
N GLY A 182 -2.54 -3.41 2.88
CA GLY A 182 -1.15 -3.41 3.28
C GLY A 182 -0.42 -4.72 3.03
N GLY A 183 0.91 -4.60 2.88
CA GLY A 183 1.84 -5.71 2.80
C GLY A 183 2.55 -5.96 4.14
N SER A 184 2.72 -7.22 4.54
CA SER A 184 3.53 -7.62 5.70
C SER A 184 3.18 -6.85 6.98
N ALA A 185 4.09 -5.98 7.44
CA ALA A 185 3.85 -5.07 8.57
C ALA A 185 2.66 -4.12 8.31
N GLY A 186 2.51 -3.61 7.08
CA GLY A 186 1.39 -2.77 6.67
C GLY A 186 0.05 -3.50 6.72
N ALA A 187 0.01 -4.78 6.34
CA ALA A 187 -1.18 -5.61 6.48
C ALA A 187 -1.58 -5.80 7.95
N ARG A 188 -0.60 -5.90 8.84
CA ARG A 188 -0.84 -5.93 10.27
C ARG A 188 -1.44 -4.62 10.78
N MET A 189 -0.96 -3.47 10.26
CA MET A 189 -1.54 -2.16 10.57
C MET A 189 -3.00 -2.07 10.13
N ALA A 190 -3.26 -2.43 8.87
CA ALA A 190 -4.61 -2.44 8.30
C ALA A 190 -5.58 -3.32 9.11
N ALA A 191 -5.14 -4.52 9.49
CA ALA A 191 -5.93 -5.44 10.30
C ALA A 191 -6.21 -4.88 11.70
N TYR A 192 -5.21 -4.36 12.41
CA TYR A 192 -5.43 -3.76 13.74
C TYR A 192 -6.41 -2.59 13.69
N LEU A 193 -6.24 -1.68 12.74
CA LEU A 193 -7.13 -0.54 12.62
C LEU A 193 -8.54 -0.95 12.21
N GLY A 194 -8.67 -1.91 11.30
CA GLY A 194 -9.95 -2.51 10.92
C GLY A 194 -10.67 -3.15 12.11
N SER A 195 -9.95 -3.92 12.95
CA SER A 195 -10.52 -4.60 14.11
C SER A 195 -10.95 -3.63 15.22
N TYR A 196 -10.17 -2.56 15.48
CA TYR A 196 -10.32 -1.76 16.70
C TYR A 196 -10.72 -0.31 16.48
N GLY A 197 -10.61 0.22 15.22
CA GLY A 197 -10.96 1.60 14.89
C GLY A 197 -9.95 2.64 15.38
N THR A 198 -10.12 3.87 14.93
CA THR A 198 -9.18 4.98 15.17
C THR A 198 -9.09 5.41 16.63
N GLU A 199 -10.17 5.29 17.40
CA GLU A 199 -10.19 5.66 18.83
C GLU A 199 -9.22 4.83 19.66
N SER A 200 -9.08 3.53 19.36
CA SER A 200 -8.13 2.64 20.03
C SER A 200 -6.65 3.06 19.83
N PHE A 201 -6.42 3.94 18.87
CA PHE A 201 -5.09 4.46 18.50
C PHE A 201 -4.98 5.98 18.66
N GLY A 202 -5.78 6.55 19.58
CA GLY A 202 -5.62 7.93 20.04
C GLY A 202 -6.19 9.01 19.11
N GLN A 203 -7.05 8.64 18.16
CA GLN A 203 -7.70 9.60 17.28
C GLN A 203 -9.21 9.68 17.54
N LYS A 204 -9.88 10.69 16.96
CA LYS A 204 -11.34 10.75 16.95
C LYS A 204 -11.92 9.52 16.22
N ALA A 205 -13.11 9.12 16.59
CA ALA A 205 -13.85 8.06 15.90
C ALA A 205 -14.05 8.42 14.44
N CYS A 206 -13.55 7.57 13.55
CA CYS A 206 -13.88 7.59 12.12
C CYS A 206 -14.80 6.42 11.77
N PRO A 207 -15.53 6.47 10.66
CA PRO A 207 -16.22 5.29 10.14
C PRO A 207 -15.27 4.09 10.05
N ARG A 208 -15.81 2.88 10.21
CA ARG A 208 -15.02 1.65 10.03
C ARG A 208 -14.73 1.44 8.56
N ALA A 209 -13.58 0.83 8.27
CA ALA A 209 -13.27 0.38 6.92
C ALA A 209 -14.29 -0.65 6.44
N ASP A 210 -14.69 -0.59 5.18
CA ASP A 210 -15.60 -1.58 4.58
C ASP A 210 -14.90 -2.91 4.31
N ALA A 211 -13.62 -2.86 3.94
CA ALA A 211 -12.80 -4.06 3.77
C ALA A 211 -11.34 -3.83 4.15
N VAL A 212 -10.66 -4.95 4.48
CA VAL A 212 -9.22 -5.01 4.71
C VAL A 212 -8.59 -5.98 3.71
N ILE A 213 -7.56 -5.52 2.99
CA ILE A 213 -6.81 -6.30 2.02
C ILE A 213 -5.41 -6.54 2.57
N MET A 214 -5.07 -7.81 2.77
CA MET A 214 -3.86 -8.23 3.49
C MET A 214 -2.92 -9.04 2.60
N GLU A 215 -1.70 -8.59 2.49
CA GLU A 215 -0.66 -9.33 1.80
C GLU A 215 0.32 -9.93 2.82
N TYR A 216 0.61 -11.21 2.69
CA TYR A 216 1.66 -11.99 3.36
C TYR A 216 2.01 -11.54 4.80
N THR A 217 1.04 -11.63 5.72
CA THR A 217 1.27 -11.26 7.12
C THR A 217 1.06 -12.43 8.09
N GLY A 218 1.86 -12.46 9.17
CA GLY A 218 1.68 -13.38 10.29
C GLY A 218 0.67 -12.90 11.35
N HIS A 219 -0.16 -11.90 11.04
CA HIS A 219 -1.15 -11.36 11.98
C HIS A 219 -2.22 -12.39 12.34
N THR A 220 -2.47 -12.57 13.65
CA THR A 220 -3.41 -13.58 14.17
C THR A 220 -4.60 -13.01 14.93
N ASP A 221 -4.47 -11.75 15.36
CA ASP A 221 -5.51 -11.07 16.15
C ASP A 221 -6.73 -10.74 15.30
N TYR A 222 -7.90 -10.74 15.90
CA TYR A 222 -9.18 -10.45 15.24
C TYR A 222 -10.25 -10.07 16.28
N SER A 223 -11.32 -9.45 15.82
CA SER A 223 -12.49 -9.11 16.63
C SER A 223 -13.79 -9.46 15.88
N ALA A 224 -14.92 -9.38 16.57
CA ALA A 224 -16.24 -9.48 15.93
C ALA A 224 -16.57 -8.27 15.03
N HIS A 225 -15.74 -7.24 15.07
CA HIS A 225 -15.90 -6.00 14.30
C HIS A 225 -14.94 -5.89 13.12
N ASP A 226 -14.22 -6.98 12.80
CA ASP A 226 -13.36 -6.99 11.62
C ASP A 226 -14.18 -6.73 10.35
N PRO A 227 -13.68 -5.92 9.42
CA PRO A 227 -14.30 -5.73 8.11
C PRO A 227 -14.22 -7.00 7.25
N ALA A 228 -14.93 -7.01 6.12
CA ALA A 228 -14.70 -7.99 5.08
C ALA A 228 -13.19 -8.08 4.76
N THR A 229 -12.63 -9.29 4.68
CA THR A 229 -11.17 -9.46 4.62
C THR A 229 -10.75 -10.32 3.41
N PHE A 230 -9.94 -9.73 2.53
CA PHE A 230 -9.25 -10.42 1.45
C PHE A 230 -7.78 -10.63 1.83
N ALA A 231 -7.20 -11.78 1.50
CA ALA A 231 -5.81 -12.04 1.82
C ALA A 231 -5.07 -12.85 0.75
N VAL A 232 -3.80 -12.47 0.50
CA VAL A 232 -2.90 -13.16 -0.40
C VAL A 232 -1.57 -13.50 0.28
N VAL A 233 -0.98 -14.65 -0.06
CA VAL A 233 0.30 -15.09 0.49
C VAL A 233 0.99 -16.11 -0.41
N GLY A 234 2.32 -16.17 -0.38
CA GLY A 234 3.09 -17.24 -0.98
C GLY A 234 3.17 -18.47 -0.05
N LYS A 235 3.05 -19.68 -0.60
CA LYS A 235 3.20 -20.92 0.21
C LYS A 235 4.63 -21.20 0.63
N GLN A 236 5.62 -20.60 -0.05
CA GLN A 236 7.05 -20.67 0.31
C GLN A 236 7.52 -19.43 1.10
N ASP A 237 6.58 -18.66 1.65
CA ASP A 237 6.90 -17.52 2.50
C ASP A 237 7.56 -17.99 3.80
N GLY A 238 8.83 -17.60 3.99
CA GLY A 238 9.63 -17.94 5.17
C GLY A 238 9.44 -17.00 6.35
N ILE A 239 8.68 -15.90 6.17
CA ILE A 239 8.43 -14.87 7.18
C ILE A 239 6.98 -14.98 7.70
N ALA A 240 6.02 -15.09 6.81
CA ALA A 240 4.59 -15.16 7.14
C ALA A 240 3.98 -16.48 6.68
N SER A 241 3.65 -17.36 7.63
CA SER A 241 3.05 -18.65 7.30
C SER A 241 1.66 -18.50 6.71
N TRP A 242 1.43 -19.00 5.50
CA TRP A 242 0.12 -19.04 4.87
C TRP A 242 -0.94 -19.76 5.72
N ARG A 243 -0.52 -20.77 6.53
CA ARG A 243 -1.41 -21.49 7.45
C ARG A 243 -1.90 -20.60 8.58
N THR A 244 -1.07 -19.63 9.01
CA THR A 244 -1.48 -18.64 10.03
C THR A 244 -2.56 -17.71 9.48
N MET A 245 -2.37 -17.22 8.25
CA MET A 245 -3.39 -16.40 7.58
C MET A 245 -4.68 -17.19 7.35
N ALA A 246 -4.59 -18.42 6.84
CA ALA A 246 -5.76 -19.28 6.62
C ALA A 246 -6.58 -19.46 7.91
N ARG A 247 -5.92 -19.79 9.04
CA ARG A 247 -6.60 -19.94 10.34
C ARG A 247 -7.28 -18.66 10.82
N ARG A 248 -6.67 -17.48 10.60
CA ARG A 248 -7.32 -16.22 10.95
C ARG A 248 -8.60 -16.03 10.11
N LEU A 249 -8.55 -16.27 8.82
CA LEU A 249 -9.72 -16.12 7.94
C LEU A 249 -10.81 -17.15 8.26
N GLU A 250 -10.46 -18.39 8.66
CA GLU A 250 -11.44 -19.36 9.16
C GLU A 250 -12.18 -18.87 10.40
N ARG A 251 -11.48 -18.20 11.33
CA ARG A 251 -12.10 -17.58 12.51
C ARG A 251 -13.03 -16.43 12.14
N LEU A 252 -12.65 -15.60 11.18
CA LEU A 252 -13.52 -14.53 10.67
C LEU A 252 -14.78 -15.11 10.01
N ARG A 253 -14.67 -16.18 9.22
CA ARG A 253 -15.83 -16.88 8.64
C ARG A 253 -16.77 -17.44 9.69
N ALA A 254 -16.22 -17.96 10.80
CA ALA A 254 -17.03 -18.43 11.94
C ALA A 254 -17.83 -17.30 12.60
N LEU A 255 -17.38 -16.04 12.46
CA LEU A 255 -18.10 -14.83 12.85
C LEU A 255 -18.99 -14.26 11.73
N GLN A 256 -19.16 -15.00 10.61
CA GLN A 256 -19.93 -14.60 9.45
C GLN A 256 -19.37 -13.37 8.70
N ILE A 257 -18.10 -13.04 8.91
CA ILE A 257 -17.41 -11.97 8.20
C ILE A 257 -16.98 -12.49 6.84
N PRO A 258 -17.31 -11.79 5.72
CA PRO A 258 -16.90 -12.20 4.38
C PRO A 258 -15.37 -12.28 4.25
N THR A 259 -14.87 -13.38 3.70
CA THR A 259 -13.42 -13.55 3.49
C THR A 259 -13.11 -14.22 2.17
N GLU A 260 -12.00 -13.83 1.55
CA GLU A 260 -11.40 -14.49 0.40
C GLU A 260 -9.90 -14.72 0.65
N PHE A 261 -9.35 -15.83 0.17
CA PHE A 261 -7.98 -16.21 0.45
C PHE A 261 -7.31 -16.87 -0.76
N HIS A 262 -6.18 -16.32 -1.17
CA HIS A 262 -5.34 -16.87 -2.23
C HIS A 262 -3.95 -17.20 -1.70
N ALA A 263 -3.54 -18.45 -1.83
CA ALA A 263 -2.22 -18.94 -1.45
C ALA A 263 -1.49 -19.45 -2.68
N TYR A 264 -0.44 -18.75 -3.11
CA TYR A 264 0.27 -19.02 -4.36
C TYR A 264 1.42 -20.00 -4.17
N GLU A 265 1.44 -21.03 -5.02
CA GLU A 265 2.55 -22.00 -5.04
C GLU A 265 3.87 -21.31 -5.45
N ARG A 266 4.98 -21.79 -4.90
CA ARG A 266 6.35 -21.35 -5.25
C ARG A 266 6.60 -19.86 -5.16
N LEU A 267 5.87 -19.16 -4.29
CA LEU A 267 6.01 -17.75 -4.06
C LEU A 267 6.45 -17.49 -2.61
N GLY A 268 7.43 -16.61 -2.44
CA GLY A 268 7.98 -16.20 -1.15
C GLY A 268 7.29 -14.95 -0.60
N HIS A 269 7.95 -14.29 0.37
CA HIS A 269 7.48 -13.05 1.01
C HIS A 269 7.72 -11.81 0.15
N GLY A 270 6.90 -10.76 0.32
CA GLY A 270 7.19 -9.43 -0.17
C GLY A 270 7.13 -9.29 -1.68
N PHE A 271 6.18 -9.94 -2.36
CA PHE A 271 6.09 -9.95 -3.83
C PHE A 271 5.40 -8.71 -4.42
N GLY A 272 4.83 -7.81 -3.60
CA GLY A 272 4.14 -6.60 -4.07
C GLY A 272 3.02 -6.92 -5.07
N LEU A 273 2.99 -6.26 -6.22
CA LEU A 273 2.01 -6.55 -7.29
C LEU A 273 2.10 -7.97 -7.87
N GLY A 274 3.16 -8.70 -7.58
CA GLY A 274 3.34 -10.08 -8.06
C GLY A 274 3.51 -10.23 -9.57
N ILE A 275 3.80 -9.16 -10.31
CA ILE A 275 3.97 -9.16 -11.77
C ILE A 275 5.09 -10.13 -12.18
N GLY A 276 4.80 -11.04 -13.08
CA GLY A 276 5.73 -12.09 -13.54
C GLY A 276 5.79 -13.30 -12.62
N THR A 277 4.92 -13.39 -11.61
CA THR A 277 4.80 -14.53 -10.69
C THR A 277 3.43 -15.21 -10.81
N SER A 278 3.20 -16.26 -10.02
CA SER A 278 1.86 -16.88 -9.93
C SER A 278 0.79 -15.98 -9.31
N ALA A 279 1.19 -14.86 -8.69
CA ALA A 279 0.27 -13.88 -8.10
C ALA A 279 -0.08 -12.74 -9.06
N GLU A 280 0.44 -12.70 -10.30
CA GLU A 280 0.13 -11.62 -11.24
C GLU A 280 -1.38 -11.44 -11.40
N GLY A 281 -1.87 -10.23 -11.18
CA GLY A 281 -3.29 -9.87 -11.28
C GLY A 281 -4.10 -10.05 -9.99
N TRP A 282 -3.49 -10.44 -8.87
CA TRP A 282 -4.19 -10.58 -7.59
C TRP A 282 -4.93 -9.32 -7.14
N ILE A 283 -4.41 -8.15 -7.50
CA ILE A 283 -5.04 -6.87 -7.16
C ILE A 283 -6.43 -6.73 -7.81
N MET A 284 -6.64 -7.33 -8.99
CA MET A 284 -7.96 -7.36 -9.65
C MET A 284 -8.94 -8.29 -8.92
N ASP A 285 -8.44 -9.38 -8.32
CA ASP A 285 -9.26 -10.25 -7.47
C ASP A 285 -9.70 -9.49 -6.21
N ALA A 286 -8.78 -8.73 -5.59
CA ALA A 286 -9.07 -7.89 -4.44
C ALA A 286 -10.11 -6.81 -4.77
N ILE A 287 -10.03 -6.16 -5.93
CA ILE A 287 -11.03 -5.17 -6.39
C ILE A 287 -12.40 -5.84 -6.53
N ARG A 288 -12.49 -7.01 -7.18
CA ARG A 288 -13.75 -7.75 -7.30
C ARG A 288 -14.34 -8.14 -5.94
N PHE A 289 -13.47 -8.49 -4.99
CA PHE A 289 -13.89 -8.75 -3.62
C PHE A 289 -14.47 -7.50 -2.96
N VAL A 290 -13.83 -6.35 -3.11
CA VAL A 290 -14.32 -5.04 -2.62
C VAL A 290 -15.67 -4.72 -3.23
N GLU A 291 -15.81 -4.76 -4.56
CA GLU A 291 -17.06 -4.47 -5.27
C GLU A 291 -18.23 -5.39 -4.89
N LYS A 292 -17.92 -6.61 -4.46
CA LYS A 292 -18.93 -7.57 -4.01
C LYS A 292 -19.40 -7.32 -2.58
N ASN A 293 -18.52 -6.89 -1.70
CA ASN A 293 -18.76 -6.85 -0.25
C ASN A 293 -18.91 -5.43 0.31
N VAL A 294 -18.40 -4.42 -0.37
CA VAL A 294 -18.65 -3.01 -0.09
C VAL A 294 -19.89 -2.60 -0.88
N GLY A 295 -20.85 -1.93 -0.27
CA GLY A 295 -22.14 -1.62 -0.87
C GLY A 295 -21.99 -1.06 -2.29
N LYS A 296 -22.91 -1.43 -3.17
CA LYS A 296 -22.96 -0.84 -4.52
C LYS A 296 -23.27 0.65 -4.37
N PHE A 297 -22.35 1.47 -4.81
CA PHE A 297 -22.41 2.93 -4.75
C PHE A 297 -23.29 3.51 -5.83
#